data_8dd3ee816562dde7058d5ede58d20fd7
#
_entry.id   8dd3ee816562dde7058d5ede58d20fd7
#
_cell.length_a   1.000
_cell.length_b   1.000
_cell.length_c   1.000
_cell.angle_alpha   90.00
_cell.angle_beta   90.00
_cell.angle_gamma   90.00
#
_symmetry.space_group_name_H-M   'P 1'
#
loop_
_entity.id
_entity.type
_entity.pdbx_description
1 polymer ?
#
loop_
_entity_poly.entity_id
_entity_poly.type
_entity_poly.pdbx_seq_one_letter_code
_entity_poly.pdbx_strand_id
1 'polypeptide(L)'
;MCALSLACGSDGGDDIGSPGSTAGSGSSGGARSGGTGGGSSNGTASSGSATQAGSAGAGPGSAGMSGASTNGGTASGGGGGTGGMAIDPNGGAPAGPASGRHTPRPIGSKGDNTAGYWEYLPPHYGNGARYPLLVFRHGIGENGNGTSELSKVVVHGPPKLIEADKWPESRNWIVLSVQHTGDGCATPQETVDFFEFARANYDVDPTRIYLTGLSCGAIGSWDYLGEHTDETVAAAVLICGDGRPAFKKAGCNLGKVPIWAFHGEADPTVDPKGSIDAVASLQTCTSPDPVDVKLTTYPGVGHDSWTMTYDLSNPQNDIYAWLASHHK
;
A
#
# COMPACT_ATOMS: atom_id res chain seq x y z
N MET A 1 -53.01 -29.71 -22.80
CA MET A 1 -54.26 -29.16 -23.38
C MET A 1 -54.10 -27.68 -23.48
N CYS A 2 -54.18 -27.25 -24.72
CA CYS A 2 -54.41 -25.93 -25.31
C CYS A 2 -53.38 -24.85 -24.97
N ALA A 3 -52.51 -24.46 -25.83
CA ALA A 3 -52.40 -24.14 -27.27
C ALA A 3 -53.14 -22.88 -27.71
N LEU A 4 -52.38 -22.14 -28.45
CA LEU A 4 -52.71 -21.16 -29.51
C LEU A 4 -52.52 -19.69 -29.07
N SER A 5 -51.70 -18.91 -29.71
CA SER A 5 -51.20 -18.67 -31.08
C SER A 5 -51.57 -17.26 -31.56
N LEU A 6 -50.60 -16.61 -32.17
CA LEU A 6 -50.63 -15.73 -33.34
C LEU A 6 -51.38 -14.37 -33.23
N ALA A 7 -50.94 -13.26 -33.87
CA ALA A 7 -50.15 -12.96 -35.05
C ALA A 7 -49.81 -11.46 -35.03
N CYS A 8 -48.68 -11.03 -35.57
CA CYS A 8 -48.39 -10.41 -36.86
C CYS A 8 -49.23 -9.24 -37.31
N GLY A 9 -48.51 -8.17 -37.74
CA GLY A 9 -48.89 -7.05 -38.59
C GLY A 9 -47.85 -5.92 -38.41
N SER A 10 -46.86 -5.74 -39.10
CA SER A 10 -46.38 -5.31 -40.43
C SER A 10 -47.08 -4.04 -40.96
N ASP A 11 -46.20 -3.19 -41.47
CA ASP A 11 -46.23 -2.16 -42.50
C ASP A 11 -46.16 -0.74 -41.94
N GLY A 12 -45.24 0.04 -42.39
CA GLY A 12 -44.72 0.56 -43.67
C GLY A 12 -44.58 2.05 -43.42
N GLY A 13 -43.56 2.71 -43.73
CA GLY A 13 -42.91 2.96 -44.98
C GLY A 13 -42.70 4.44 -45.14
N ASP A 14 -41.53 4.81 -45.68
CA ASP A 14 -41.26 5.98 -46.55
C ASP A 14 -41.13 7.37 -45.88
N ASP A 15 -40.21 8.19 -46.14
CA ASP A 15 -39.00 8.38 -46.97
C ASP A 15 -38.80 9.90 -47.08
N ILE A 16 -37.56 10.31 -47.43
CA ILE A 16 -37.13 11.53 -48.07
C ILE A 16 -37.02 12.85 -47.29
N GLY A 17 -35.77 13.42 -47.33
CA GLY A 17 -35.54 14.85 -47.34
C GLY A 17 -34.25 15.41 -46.73
N SER A 18 -33.09 15.16 -47.34
CA SER A 18 -32.02 16.17 -47.41
C SER A 18 -32.24 17.00 -48.71
N PRO A 19 -31.71 18.19 -48.89
CA PRO A 19 -30.38 18.69 -48.57
C PRO A 19 -30.31 20.22 -48.25
N GLY A 20 -29.12 20.74 -48.00
CA GLY A 20 -28.88 22.17 -48.17
C GLY A 20 -27.68 22.74 -47.40
N SER A 21 -26.56 22.68 -48.06
CA SER A 21 -25.34 23.45 -47.86
C SER A 21 -25.61 24.96 -47.78
N THR A 22 -24.85 25.70 -47.01
CA THR A 22 -24.09 26.87 -47.53
C THR A 22 -23.01 27.32 -46.54
N ALA A 23 -21.86 27.54 -47.13
CA ALA A 23 -20.66 28.14 -46.59
C ALA A 23 -20.84 29.63 -46.27
N GLY A 24 -20.06 30.13 -45.36
CA GLY A 24 -19.90 31.55 -45.07
C GLY A 24 -18.57 31.81 -44.39
N SER A 25 -17.57 32.04 -45.19
CA SER A 25 -16.26 32.57 -44.87
C SER A 25 -16.33 34.04 -44.44
N GLY A 26 -15.47 34.41 -43.46
CA GLY A 26 -15.30 35.81 -43.08
C GLY A 26 -14.09 35.98 -42.17
N SER A 27 -13.01 36.33 -42.81
CA SER A 27 -11.68 36.67 -42.34
C SER A 27 -11.56 38.10 -41.79
N SER A 28 -10.39 38.30 -41.18
CA SER A 28 -9.66 39.57 -40.94
C SER A 28 -9.99 40.25 -39.61
N GLY A 29 -9.02 40.56 -38.79
CA GLY A 29 -7.73 41.22 -38.86
C GLY A 29 -7.70 42.01 -37.57
N GLY A 30 -6.65 42.04 -36.85
CA GLY A 30 -5.46 42.78 -37.00
C GLY A 30 -5.15 43.62 -35.80
N ALA A 31 -3.85 43.68 -35.48
CA ALA A 31 -3.07 44.77 -34.85
C ALA A 31 -3.00 44.82 -33.32
N ARG A 32 -1.87 44.43 -32.73
CA ARG A 32 -0.63 45.21 -32.38
C ARG A 32 -0.83 46.47 -31.54
N SER A 33 -0.24 46.44 -30.36
CA SER A 33 0.72 47.40 -29.74
C SER A 33 0.89 47.00 -28.25
N GLY A 34 2.02 46.80 -27.69
CA GLY A 34 3.25 47.61 -27.66
C GLY A 34 3.27 48.42 -26.39
N GLY A 35 4.16 48.07 -25.43
CA GLY A 35 4.33 48.84 -24.21
C GLY A 35 5.32 48.16 -23.25
N THR A 36 6.52 48.39 -23.46
CA THR A 36 7.79 48.52 -22.73
C THR A 36 7.72 49.17 -21.36
N GLY A 37 8.58 48.76 -20.47
CA GLY A 37 9.06 49.43 -19.28
C GLY A 37 9.10 48.46 -18.10
N GLY A 38 10.17 47.99 -17.58
CA GLY A 38 11.46 48.58 -17.24
C GLY A 38 11.49 48.89 -15.76
N GLY A 39 12.34 48.21 -15.01
CA GLY A 39 12.55 48.55 -13.61
C GLY A 39 13.29 47.47 -12.80
N SER A 40 14.57 47.41 -12.98
CA SER A 40 15.52 46.79 -12.04
C SER A 40 15.57 47.59 -10.73
N SER A 41 15.68 46.91 -9.60
CA SER A 41 16.53 47.39 -8.52
C SER A 41 17.06 46.23 -7.67
N ASN A 42 18.36 46.14 -7.72
CA ASN A 42 19.26 45.46 -6.80
C ASN A 42 19.07 45.91 -5.37
N GLY A 43 19.24 45.01 -4.43
CA GLY A 43 19.46 45.28 -3.02
C GLY A 43 20.31 44.16 -2.42
N THR A 44 21.59 44.34 -2.55
CA THR A 44 22.66 43.62 -1.85
C THR A 44 22.85 44.15 -0.45
N ALA A 45 23.48 43.31 0.38
CA ALA A 45 24.19 43.53 1.63
C ALA A 45 23.41 43.08 2.87
N SER A 46 23.98 42.47 3.89
CA SER A 46 25.39 42.18 4.19
C SER A 46 25.40 41.34 5.48
N SER A 47 26.29 40.38 5.49
CA SER A 47 27.10 39.85 6.59
C SER A 47 26.88 40.41 8.03
N GLY A 48 26.83 39.49 8.97
CA GLY A 48 27.02 39.71 10.38
C GLY A 48 27.48 38.46 11.09
N SER A 49 28.76 38.22 11.06
CA SER A 49 29.47 37.30 11.97
C SER A 49 29.57 37.87 13.35
N ALA A 50 29.28 37.07 14.36
CA ALA A 50 29.81 37.34 15.71
C ALA A 50 30.16 36.00 16.39
N THR A 51 31.42 35.79 16.45
CA THR A 51 32.17 34.88 17.32
C THR A 51 32.22 35.40 18.74
N GLN A 52 32.14 34.52 19.73
CA GLN A 52 32.96 34.46 20.95
C GLN A 52 32.40 33.35 21.83
N ALA A 53 33.10 32.28 22.12
CA ALA A 53 34.35 32.03 22.86
C ALA A 53 34.19 32.11 24.39
N GLY A 54 34.58 31.05 25.02
CA GLY A 54 35.04 30.95 26.40
C GLY A 54 34.00 30.27 27.31
N SER A 55 34.30 29.34 28.17
CA SER A 55 35.60 28.93 28.69
C SER A 55 35.48 27.59 29.41
N ALA A 56 36.58 26.95 29.47
CA ALA A 56 36.99 25.77 30.17
C ALA A 56 36.65 25.79 31.69
N GLY A 57 36.40 24.61 32.21
CA GLY A 57 36.49 24.30 33.63
C GLY A 57 36.85 22.84 33.81
N ALA A 58 38.14 22.64 34.09
CA ALA A 58 38.75 21.33 34.31
C ALA A 58 38.71 20.93 35.78
N GLY A 59 38.49 19.65 35.97
CA GLY A 59 39.05 18.70 36.87
C GLY A 59 38.96 18.88 38.41
N PRO A 60 39.53 17.99 39.20
CA PRO A 60 39.91 16.61 39.00
C PRO A 60 39.59 15.67 40.19
N GLY A 61 39.85 14.37 39.98
CA GLY A 61 40.36 13.44 41.03
C GLY A 61 39.32 12.80 41.91
N SER A 62 39.38 11.57 42.28
CA SER A 62 40.34 10.63 42.77
C SER A 62 39.67 9.27 42.90
N ALA A 63 40.23 8.23 42.42
CA ALA A 63 40.99 7.15 43.05
C ALA A 63 40.46 6.59 44.38
N GLY A 64 40.27 5.28 44.39
CA GLY A 64 40.37 4.50 45.61
C GLY A 64 39.39 3.32 45.60
N MET A 65 39.90 2.23 45.43
CA MET A 65 40.40 1.08 46.20
C MET A 65 39.50 -0.14 46.13
N SER A 66 40.08 -1.17 45.54
CA SER A 66 40.18 -2.58 45.92
C SER A 66 39.49 -3.05 47.20
N GLY A 67 38.72 -4.10 47.05
CA GLY A 67 38.28 -4.97 48.12
C GLY A 67 38.07 -6.37 47.55
N ALA A 68 39.11 -7.16 47.55
CA ALA A 68 39.04 -8.60 47.38
C ALA A 68 38.53 -9.22 48.67
N SER A 69 37.52 -10.08 48.57
CA SER A 69 37.21 -11.04 49.64
C SER A 69 36.92 -12.38 49.00
N THR A 70 37.87 -13.22 49.14
CA THR A 70 37.78 -14.68 48.97
C THR A 70 36.96 -15.27 50.12
N ASN A 71 35.91 -16.05 49.78
CA ASN A 71 35.58 -17.19 50.64
C ASN A 71 35.03 -18.34 49.78
N GLY A 72 35.67 -19.45 49.90
CA GLY A 72 35.34 -20.70 49.30
C GLY A 72 34.10 -21.36 49.95
N GLY A 73 33.41 -22.10 49.16
CA GLY A 73 32.26 -22.96 49.53
C GLY A 73 32.01 -24.00 48.45
N THR A 74 32.53 -25.16 48.71
CA THR A 74 32.20 -26.54 48.30
C THR A 74 31.28 -26.73 47.07
N ALA A 75 31.82 -27.45 46.13
CA ALA A 75 31.17 -28.13 45.04
C ALA A 75 30.04 -29.08 45.53
N SER A 76 28.87 -28.93 44.95
CA SER A 76 27.89 -30.01 44.78
C SER A 76 27.54 -30.08 43.34
N GLY A 77 27.80 -31.21 42.71
CA GLY A 77 27.50 -31.54 41.34
C GLY A 77 25.98 -31.50 41.11
N GLY A 78 25.60 -30.77 40.10
CA GLY A 78 24.24 -30.72 39.56
C GLY A 78 24.34 -30.58 38.06
N GLY A 79 23.85 -31.59 37.38
CA GLY A 79 23.99 -31.81 35.95
C GLY A 79 23.82 -30.59 35.07
N GLY A 80 24.74 -30.43 34.16
CA GLY A 80 24.61 -29.56 33.02
C GLY A 80 23.45 -30.00 32.16
N GLY A 81 22.29 -29.38 32.39
CA GLY A 81 21.23 -29.30 31.42
C GLY A 81 21.70 -28.32 30.36
N THR A 82 22.34 -28.82 29.31
CA THR A 82 22.27 -28.15 28.02
C THR A 82 20.79 -28.04 27.72
N GLY A 83 20.24 -26.85 27.96
CA GLY A 83 18.94 -26.46 27.40
C GLY A 83 19.06 -26.56 25.89
N GLY A 84 18.85 -27.75 25.39
CA GLY A 84 18.59 -27.97 23.99
C GLY A 84 17.42 -27.07 23.70
N MET A 85 17.63 -26.05 22.86
CA MET A 85 16.53 -25.38 22.19
C MET A 85 15.70 -26.52 21.61
N ALA A 86 14.45 -26.66 22.07
CA ALA A 86 13.52 -27.55 21.46
C ALA A 86 13.47 -27.18 19.99
N ILE A 87 14.06 -28.02 19.17
CA ILE A 87 13.92 -27.90 17.73
C ILE A 87 12.44 -28.10 17.50
N ASP A 88 11.73 -27.04 17.09
CA ASP A 88 10.36 -27.11 16.64
C ASP A 88 10.29 -28.23 15.59
N PRO A 89 9.47 -29.25 15.78
CA PRO A 89 9.36 -30.35 14.81
C PRO A 89 8.95 -29.90 13.42
N ASN A 90 8.53 -28.63 13.26
CA ASN A 90 8.22 -28.02 11.97
C ASN A 90 9.39 -27.22 11.36
N GLY A 91 10.56 -27.15 11.99
CA GLY A 91 11.78 -26.49 11.52
C GLY A 91 11.53 -25.03 11.08
N GLY A 92 12.04 -24.04 11.80
CA GLY A 92 11.88 -22.65 11.43
C GLY A 92 12.37 -21.69 12.51
N ALA A 93 12.42 -20.40 12.21
CA ALA A 93 12.82 -19.38 13.19
C ALA A 93 11.87 -19.38 14.39
N PRO A 94 12.41 -19.30 15.65
CA PRO A 94 11.58 -19.30 16.85
C PRO A 94 10.59 -18.14 16.84
N ALA A 95 9.42 -18.39 17.43
CA ALA A 95 8.45 -17.35 17.69
C ALA A 95 9.06 -16.31 18.64
N GLY A 96 9.12 -15.07 18.19
CA GLY A 96 9.55 -13.90 18.92
C GLY A 96 8.65 -12.73 18.56
N PRO A 97 8.84 -11.54 19.12
CA PRO A 97 8.03 -10.39 18.80
C PRO A 97 8.03 -10.13 17.28
N ALA A 98 6.92 -9.59 16.77
CA ALA A 98 6.76 -9.34 15.33
C ALA A 98 7.82 -8.36 14.80
N SER A 99 8.15 -7.33 15.60
CA SER A 99 9.20 -6.36 15.29
C SER A 99 10.58 -7.00 15.11
N GLY A 100 10.88 -8.07 15.85
CA GLY A 100 12.14 -8.81 15.71
C GLY A 100 12.27 -9.57 14.38
N ARG A 101 11.19 -9.71 13.62
CA ARG A 101 11.14 -10.32 12.29
C ARG A 101 10.83 -9.31 11.19
N HIS A 102 10.90 -8.01 11.50
CA HIS A 102 10.65 -6.92 10.57
C HIS A 102 11.99 -6.27 10.19
N THR A 103 12.38 -6.38 8.95
CA THR A 103 13.72 -6.03 8.48
C THR A 103 13.63 -5.05 7.31
N PRO A 104 14.30 -3.89 7.38
CA PRO A 104 14.41 -3.01 6.22
C PRO A 104 15.28 -3.65 5.13
N ARG A 105 14.82 -3.58 3.89
CA ARG A 105 15.51 -4.07 2.70
C ARG A 105 15.72 -2.91 1.73
N PRO A 106 16.84 -2.20 1.84
CA PRO A 106 17.22 -1.18 0.86
C PRO A 106 17.31 -1.74 -0.56
N ILE A 107 17.19 -0.87 -1.55
CA ILE A 107 17.43 -1.23 -2.96
C ILE A 107 18.77 -1.97 -3.10
N GLY A 108 18.76 -3.10 -3.81
CA GLY A 108 19.93 -3.94 -4.05
C GLY A 108 20.39 -4.77 -2.85
N SER A 109 19.65 -4.78 -1.72
CA SER A 109 20.05 -5.52 -0.51
C SER A 109 19.59 -6.99 -0.49
N LYS A 110 18.63 -7.37 -1.32
CA LYS A 110 18.14 -8.74 -1.44
C LYS A 110 17.79 -9.06 -2.88
N GLY A 111 18.50 -10.02 -3.46
CA GLY A 111 18.35 -10.33 -4.89
C GLY A 111 18.52 -9.07 -5.75
N ASP A 112 17.74 -8.95 -6.79
CA ASP A 112 17.74 -7.81 -7.71
C ASP A 112 16.62 -6.80 -7.38
N ASN A 113 16.31 -6.58 -6.07
CA ASN A 113 15.25 -5.67 -5.70
C ASN A 113 15.53 -4.24 -6.18
N THR A 114 14.65 -3.73 -7.03
CA THR A 114 14.67 -2.37 -7.57
C THR A 114 13.94 -1.36 -6.70
N ALA A 115 13.14 -1.84 -5.74
CA ALA A 115 12.45 -1.02 -4.75
C ALA A 115 12.95 -1.35 -3.34
N GLY A 116 13.07 -0.33 -2.49
CA GLY A 116 13.28 -0.52 -1.06
C GLY A 116 11.97 -0.91 -0.37
N TYR A 117 12.05 -1.74 0.66
CA TYR A 117 10.84 -2.21 1.36
C TYR A 117 11.17 -2.68 2.78
N TRP A 118 10.13 -2.84 3.60
CA TRP A 118 10.21 -3.57 4.86
C TRP A 118 9.69 -5.00 4.66
N GLU A 119 10.47 -5.96 5.15
CA GLU A 119 10.18 -7.39 5.10
C GLU A 119 9.74 -7.88 6.47
N TYR A 120 8.57 -8.47 6.57
CA TYR A 120 8.16 -9.27 7.70
C TYR A 120 7.99 -10.72 7.26
N LEU A 121 8.66 -11.61 7.98
CA LEU A 121 8.53 -13.05 7.79
C LEU A 121 7.79 -13.67 8.97
N PRO A 122 6.80 -14.56 8.74
CA PRO A 122 6.04 -15.16 9.82
C PRO A 122 6.89 -16.12 10.65
N PRO A 123 6.43 -16.53 11.83
CA PRO A 123 7.03 -17.64 12.56
C PRO A 123 7.16 -18.88 11.65
N HIS A 124 8.25 -19.62 11.84
CA HIS A 124 8.55 -20.84 11.08
C HIS A 124 8.80 -20.66 9.57
N TYR A 125 8.97 -19.43 9.10
CA TYR A 125 9.38 -19.20 7.70
C TYR A 125 10.68 -19.96 7.39
N GLY A 126 10.75 -20.57 6.20
CA GLY A 126 11.89 -21.40 5.79
C GLY A 126 11.75 -22.89 6.12
N ASN A 127 10.58 -23.34 6.62
CA ASN A 127 10.27 -24.73 6.89
C ASN A 127 9.84 -25.55 5.65
N GLY A 128 9.93 -24.94 4.44
CA GLY A 128 9.50 -25.53 3.18
C GLY A 128 8.01 -25.33 2.85
N ALA A 129 7.24 -24.69 3.73
CA ALA A 129 5.86 -24.31 3.44
C ALA A 129 5.81 -23.03 2.58
N ARG A 130 4.69 -22.85 1.87
CA ARG A 130 4.37 -21.60 1.18
C ARG A 130 3.39 -20.77 2.02
N TYR A 131 3.56 -19.46 1.97
CA TYR A 131 2.84 -18.51 2.82
C TYR A 131 2.04 -17.51 1.99
N PRO A 132 0.87 -17.07 2.46
CA PRO A 132 0.19 -15.92 1.89
C PRO A 132 1.11 -14.70 1.90
N LEU A 133 1.03 -13.90 0.84
CA LEU A 133 1.75 -12.63 0.72
C LEU A 133 0.77 -11.46 0.84
N LEU A 134 1.07 -10.51 1.70
CA LEU A 134 0.43 -9.20 1.73
C LEU A 134 1.44 -8.14 1.27
N VAL A 135 1.14 -7.46 0.18
CA VAL A 135 1.89 -6.27 -0.26
C VAL A 135 1.14 -5.03 0.19
N PHE A 136 1.84 -4.16 0.91
CA PHE A 136 1.33 -2.89 1.40
C PHE A 136 1.95 -1.72 0.62
N ARG A 137 1.11 -0.79 0.19
CA ARG A 137 1.46 0.45 -0.48
C ARG A 137 1.07 1.65 0.40
N HIS A 138 2.03 2.47 0.73
CA HIS A 138 1.89 3.65 1.59
C HIS A 138 1.32 4.87 0.85
N GLY A 139 1.01 5.94 1.57
CA GLY A 139 0.59 7.22 1.02
C GLY A 139 1.76 8.07 0.50
N ILE A 140 1.45 9.20 -0.14
CA ILE A 140 2.46 10.06 -0.77
C ILE A 140 3.49 10.62 0.25
N GLY A 141 3.07 10.80 1.52
CA GLY A 141 3.95 11.32 2.58
C GLY A 141 5.12 10.40 2.93
N GLU A 142 5.03 9.12 2.61
CA GLU A 142 6.02 8.10 2.90
C GLU A 142 6.94 7.80 1.70
N ASN A 143 6.78 8.51 0.56
CA ASN A 143 7.73 8.45 -0.55
C ASN A 143 9.13 8.75 -0.06
N GLY A 144 10.12 8.07 -0.63
CA GLY A 144 11.50 8.19 -0.20
C GLY A 144 12.49 7.71 -1.24
N ASN A 145 13.72 7.47 -0.80
CA ASN A 145 14.81 7.09 -1.70
C ASN A 145 15.05 5.57 -1.80
N GLY A 146 14.20 4.75 -1.19
CA GLY A 146 14.32 3.30 -1.21
C GLY A 146 15.53 2.73 -0.46
N THR A 147 16.25 3.56 0.30
CA THR A 147 17.46 3.17 1.01
C THR A 147 17.46 3.67 2.46
N SER A 148 17.89 4.89 2.71
CA SER A 148 18.01 5.47 4.06
C SER A 148 16.72 6.01 4.64
N GLU A 149 15.65 6.14 3.84
CA GLU A 149 14.37 6.69 4.25
C GLU A 149 13.27 5.65 4.44
N LEU A 150 13.61 4.38 4.50
CA LEU A 150 12.64 3.28 4.66
C LEU A 150 11.81 3.37 5.94
N SER A 151 12.32 4.04 6.99
CA SER A 151 11.56 4.27 8.22
C SER A 151 10.26 5.05 8.02
N LYS A 152 10.11 5.79 6.92
CA LYS A 152 8.86 6.47 6.58
C LYS A 152 7.71 5.49 6.35
N VAL A 153 7.99 4.28 5.85
CA VAL A 153 6.97 3.28 5.48
C VAL A 153 6.25 2.67 6.69
N VAL A 154 6.90 2.66 7.87
CA VAL A 154 6.38 1.97 9.06
C VAL A 154 5.44 2.81 9.93
N VAL A 155 5.02 3.98 9.45
CA VAL A 155 4.20 4.91 10.24
C VAL A 155 2.70 4.63 10.17
N HIS A 156 2.25 3.84 9.19
CA HIS A 156 0.85 3.48 8.97
C HIS A 156 0.67 2.01 8.60
N GLY A 157 -0.57 1.51 8.70
CA GLY A 157 -0.98 0.20 8.19
C GLY A 157 -0.29 -1.02 8.80
N PRO A 158 -0.21 -2.11 8.04
CA PRO A 158 0.39 -3.36 8.51
C PRO A 158 1.82 -3.22 9.06
N PRO A 159 2.75 -2.48 8.43
CA PRO A 159 4.10 -2.35 8.97
C PRO A 159 4.13 -1.63 10.32
N LYS A 160 3.26 -0.64 10.57
CA LYS A 160 3.11 -0.02 11.89
C LYS A 160 2.67 -1.02 12.96
N LEU A 161 1.74 -1.92 12.62
CA LEU A 161 1.28 -2.95 13.54
C LEU A 161 2.40 -3.95 13.87
N ILE A 162 3.22 -4.27 12.89
CA ILE A 162 4.38 -5.16 13.07
C ILE A 162 5.43 -4.50 13.99
N GLU A 163 5.80 -3.25 13.72
CA GLU A 163 6.75 -2.49 14.55
C GLU A 163 6.27 -2.33 16.02
N ALA A 164 4.96 -2.26 16.21
CA ALA A 164 4.35 -2.13 17.52
C ALA A 164 4.08 -3.48 18.23
N ASP A 165 4.56 -4.60 17.68
CA ASP A 165 4.29 -5.96 18.16
C ASP A 165 2.80 -6.31 18.28
N LYS A 166 1.96 -5.66 17.46
CA LYS A 166 0.51 -5.91 17.43
C LYS A 166 0.09 -6.88 16.33
N TRP A 167 1.00 -7.26 15.43
CA TRP A 167 0.70 -8.24 14.39
C TRP A 167 0.58 -9.63 15.00
N PRO A 168 -0.57 -10.33 14.83
CA PRO A 168 -0.77 -11.63 15.51
C PRO A 168 0.17 -12.71 14.94
N GLU A 169 0.81 -13.48 15.79
CA GLU A 169 1.64 -14.63 15.36
C GLU A 169 0.84 -15.69 14.60
N SER A 170 -0.44 -15.84 14.91
CA SER A 170 -1.36 -16.75 14.21
C SER A 170 -1.59 -16.36 12.75
N ARG A 171 -1.26 -15.13 12.36
CA ARG A 171 -1.34 -14.68 10.98
C ARG A 171 -0.02 -14.98 10.26
N ASN A 172 0.11 -16.19 9.78
CA ASN A 172 1.31 -16.71 9.11
C ASN A 172 1.44 -16.16 7.68
N TRP A 173 1.58 -14.84 7.54
CA TRP A 173 1.75 -14.15 6.26
C TRP A 173 3.12 -13.55 6.11
N ILE A 174 3.66 -13.57 4.89
CA ILE A 174 4.73 -12.67 4.48
C ILE A 174 4.10 -11.29 4.29
N VAL A 175 4.69 -10.25 4.89
CA VAL A 175 4.25 -8.86 4.65
C VAL A 175 5.41 -8.08 4.07
N LEU A 176 5.21 -7.53 2.87
CA LEU A 176 6.20 -6.69 2.20
C LEU A 176 5.62 -5.29 2.03
N SER A 177 6.23 -4.32 2.68
CA SER A 177 5.79 -2.92 2.70
C SER A 177 6.74 -2.09 1.87
N VAL A 178 6.32 -1.77 0.64
CA VAL A 178 7.18 -1.22 -0.41
C VAL A 178 7.22 0.30 -0.35
N GLN A 179 8.40 0.89 -0.43
CA GLN A 179 8.58 2.33 -0.59
C GLN A 179 8.60 2.72 -2.06
N HIS A 180 7.70 3.64 -2.45
CA HIS A 180 7.77 4.32 -3.73
C HIS A 180 8.86 5.40 -3.70
N THR A 181 9.65 5.48 -4.77
CA THR A 181 10.84 6.36 -4.84
C THR A 181 10.65 7.57 -5.77
N GLY A 182 9.52 7.65 -6.44
CA GLY A 182 9.21 8.76 -7.35
C GLY A 182 8.32 9.82 -6.74
N ASP A 183 7.98 10.79 -7.57
CA ASP A 183 6.89 11.73 -7.31
C ASP A 183 5.54 11.06 -7.63
N GLY A 184 4.51 11.38 -6.87
CA GLY A 184 3.17 10.84 -7.08
C GLY A 184 2.96 9.44 -6.50
N CYS A 185 2.17 8.64 -7.18
CA CYS A 185 1.79 7.29 -6.74
C CYS A 185 2.50 6.22 -7.57
N ALA A 186 2.69 5.05 -6.97
CA ALA A 186 3.33 3.92 -7.65
C ALA A 186 2.55 3.53 -8.92
N THR A 187 3.29 3.24 -9.98
CA THR A 187 2.75 2.83 -11.27
C THR A 187 2.32 1.35 -11.27
N PRO A 188 1.44 0.93 -12.20
CA PRO A 188 1.13 -0.47 -12.39
C PRO A 188 2.36 -1.34 -12.63
N GLN A 189 3.33 -0.87 -13.43
CA GLN A 189 4.54 -1.64 -13.73
C GLN A 189 5.41 -1.88 -12.50
N GLU A 190 5.58 -0.87 -11.63
CA GLU A 190 6.31 -1.05 -10.35
C GLU A 190 5.64 -2.10 -9.45
N THR A 191 4.32 -2.24 -9.56
CA THR A 191 3.58 -3.26 -8.80
C THR A 191 3.78 -4.65 -9.41
N VAL A 192 3.77 -4.77 -10.74
CA VAL A 192 4.12 -6.02 -11.46
C VAL A 192 5.52 -6.47 -11.08
N ASP A 193 6.52 -5.60 -11.26
CA ASP A 193 7.93 -5.90 -10.99
C ASP A 193 8.13 -6.36 -9.54
N PHE A 194 7.44 -5.73 -8.62
CA PHE A 194 7.54 -6.10 -7.20
C PHE A 194 6.88 -7.46 -6.89
N PHE A 195 5.76 -7.79 -7.51
CA PHE A 195 5.16 -9.12 -7.36
C PHE A 195 6.04 -10.22 -7.96
N GLU A 196 6.65 -9.97 -9.12
CA GLU A 196 7.59 -10.91 -9.74
C GLU A 196 8.82 -11.12 -8.84
N PHE A 197 9.40 -10.05 -8.34
CA PHE A 197 10.48 -10.10 -7.36
C PHE A 197 10.08 -10.90 -6.12
N ALA A 198 8.91 -10.62 -5.54
CA ALA A 198 8.45 -11.32 -4.33
C ALA A 198 8.27 -12.83 -4.57
N ARG A 199 7.68 -13.21 -5.69
CA ARG A 199 7.49 -14.64 -6.06
C ARG A 199 8.80 -15.37 -6.33
N ALA A 200 9.82 -14.67 -6.82
CA ALA A 200 11.14 -15.23 -7.08
C ALA A 200 12.00 -15.40 -5.82
N ASN A 201 11.78 -14.56 -4.79
CA ASN A 201 12.67 -14.46 -3.63
C ASN A 201 12.08 -14.93 -2.30
N TYR A 202 10.79 -15.31 -2.28
CA TYR A 202 10.09 -15.75 -1.08
C TYR A 202 9.24 -17.00 -1.34
N ASP A 203 8.98 -17.77 -0.29
CA ASP A 203 8.11 -18.95 -0.33
C ASP A 203 6.63 -18.53 -0.37
N VAL A 204 6.24 -17.82 -1.43
CA VAL A 204 4.89 -17.30 -1.62
C VAL A 204 3.94 -18.38 -2.09
N ASP A 205 2.75 -18.45 -1.49
CA ASP A 205 1.61 -19.17 -2.06
C ASP A 205 1.01 -18.35 -3.21
N PRO A 206 1.16 -18.79 -4.47
CA PRO A 206 0.73 -17.99 -5.62
C PRO A 206 -0.80 -17.82 -5.70
N THR A 207 -1.56 -18.60 -4.94
CA THR A 207 -3.02 -18.48 -4.88
C THR A 207 -3.50 -17.50 -3.83
N ARG A 208 -2.62 -17.04 -2.94
CA ARG A 208 -2.93 -16.15 -1.80
C ARG A 208 -2.02 -14.93 -1.76
N ILE A 209 -2.10 -14.12 -2.80
CA ILE A 209 -1.39 -12.83 -2.90
C ILE A 209 -2.40 -11.71 -2.73
N TYR A 210 -2.21 -10.89 -1.72
CA TYR A 210 -3.09 -9.80 -1.34
C TYR A 210 -2.41 -8.46 -1.54
N LEU A 211 -3.20 -7.46 -1.93
CA LEU A 211 -2.76 -6.09 -2.12
C LEU A 211 -3.54 -5.15 -1.21
N THR A 212 -2.85 -4.28 -0.50
CA THR A 212 -3.51 -3.22 0.27
C THR A 212 -2.71 -1.92 0.17
N GLY A 213 -3.42 -0.82 0.23
CA GLY A 213 -2.80 0.50 0.20
C GLY A 213 -3.72 1.59 0.70
N LEU A 214 -3.12 2.72 1.04
CA LEU A 214 -3.83 3.90 1.51
C LEU A 214 -3.49 5.12 0.65
N SER A 215 -4.45 6.03 0.43
CA SER A 215 -4.23 7.28 -0.31
C SER A 215 -3.56 7.01 -1.68
N CYS A 216 -2.40 7.58 -1.90
CA CYS A 216 -1.59 7.35 -3.10
C CYS A 216 -1.30 5.85 -3.35
N GLY A 217 -1.04 5.08 -2.30
CA GLY A 217 -0.88 3.63 -2.40
C GLY A 217 -2.15 2.90 -2.84
N ALA A 218 -3.32 3.39 -2.44
CA ALA A 218 -4.59 2.86 -2.92
C ALA A 218 -4.86 3.28 -4.39
N ILE A 219 -4.53 4.51 -4.77
CA ILE A 219 -4.65 4.99 -6.15
C ILE A 219 -3.81 4.12 -7.08
N GLY A 220 -2.50 3.96 -6.80
CA GLY A 220 -1.64 3.10 -7.61
C GLY A 220 -2.07 1.63 -7.63
N SER A 221 -2.67 1.15 -6.54
CA SER A 221 -3.23 -0.20 -6.49
C SER A 221 -4.49 -0.35 -7.35
N TRP A 222 -5.38 0.66 -7.36
CA TRP A 222 -6.50 0.70 -8.30
C TRP A 222 -6.04 0.70 -9.75
N ASP A 223 -5.04 1.52 -10.08
CA ASP A 223 -4.48 1.62 -11.43
C ASP A 223 -3.88 0.27 -11.87
N TYR A 224 -3.14 -0.39 -10.97
CA TYR A 224 -2.63 -1.73 -11.21
C TYR A 224 -3.76 -2.72 -11.51
N LEU A 225 -4.81 -2.77 -10.69
CA LEU A 225 -5.93 -3.68 -10.89
C LEU A 225 -6.70 -3.38 -12.20
N GLY A 226 -6.75 -2.11 -12.61
CA GLY A 226 -7.35 -1.69 -13.87
C GLY A 226 -6.58 -2.16 -15.10
N GLU A 227 -5.27 -2.42 -14.98
CA GLU A 227 -4.41 -2.93 -16.05
C GLU A 227 -4.22 -4.44 -16.02
N HIS A 228 -4.13 -5.01 -14.82
CA HIS A 228 -3.75 -6.40 -14.56
C HIS A 228 -4.84 -7.13 -13.77
N THR A 229 -6.08 -7.02 -14.23
CA THR A 229 -7.21 -7.72 -13.64
C THR A 229 -7.02 -9.24 -13.73
N ASP A 230 -7.21 -9.92 -12.60
CA ASP A 230 -7.23 -11.40 -12.53
C ASP A 230 -5.89 -12.10 -12.80
N GLU A 231 -4.76 -11.38 -12.78
CA GLU A 231 -3.46 -12.01 -13.04
C GLU A 231 -2.81 -12.56 -11.76
N THR A 232 -2.64 -11.73 -10.74
CA THR A 232 -1.81 -12.08 -9.57
C THR A 232 -2.58 -11.96 -8.26
N VAL A 233 -3.37 -10.90 -8.08
CA VAL A 233 -3.99 -10.57 -6.79
C VAL A 233 -5.24 -11.41 -6.54
N ALA A 234 -5.29 -12.10 -5.40
CA ALA A 234 -6.45 -12.87 -4.95
C ALA A 234 -7.54 -11.98 -4.32
N ALA A 235 -7.15 -10.91 -3.63
CA ALA A 235 -8.06 -9.88 -3.11
C ALA A 235 -7.30 -8.60 -2.77
N ALA A 236 -8.01 -7.46 -2.80
CA ALA A 236 -7.44 -6.15 -2.50
C ALA A 236 -8.28 -5.36 -1.48
N VAL A 237 -7.59 -4.66 -0.56
CA VAL A 237 -8.18 -3.69 0.38
C VAL A 237 -7.61 -2.31 0.06
N LEU A 238 -8.45 -1.38 -0.38
CA LEU A 238 -8.05 -0.10 -0.93
C LEU A 238 -8.70 1.05 -0.15
N ILE A 239 -7.88 1.90 0.49
CA ILE A 239 -8.34 2.87 1.47
C ILE A 239 -8.08 4.29 0.97
N CYS A 240 -9.14 5.14 0.94
CA CYS A 240 -9.13 6.54 0.48
C CYS A 240 -8.41 6.75 -0.86
N GLY A 241 -8.66 5.86 -1.83
CA GLY A 241 -8.15 5.96 -3.20
C GLY A 241 -9.22 6.43 -4.20
N ASP A 242 -8.82 6.50 -5.47
CA ASP A 242 -9.72 6.79 -6.60
C ASP A 242 -9.69 5.62 -7.59
N GLY A 243 -10.76 4.85 -7.64
CA GLY A 243 -10.90 3.70 -8.53
C GLY A 243 -11.61 4.00 -9.86
N ARG A 244 -12.08 5.25 -10.08
CA ARG A 244 -12.80 5.62 -11.32
C ARG A 244 -11.95 5.43 -12.58
N PRO A 245 -10.63 5.79 -12.58
CA PRO A 245 -9.77 5.51 -13.73
C PRO A 245 -9.62 4.01 -14.02
N ALA A 246 -9.47 3.20 -12.98
CA ALA A 246 -9.37 1.74 -13.10
C ALA A 246 -10.64 1.13 -13.70
N PHE A 247 -11.82 1.53 -13.20
CA PHE A 247 -13.08 1.09 -13.78
C PHE A 247 -13.25 1.54 -15.24
N LYS A 248 -12.88 2.79 -15.55
CA LYS A 248 -12.93 3.30 -16.93
C LYS A 248 -12.05 2.46 -17.87
N LYS A 249 -10.92 1.93 -17.38
CA LYS A 249 -9.98 1.14 -18.15
C LYS A 249 -10.43 -0.31 -18.33
N ALA A 250 -10.75 -1.00 -17.23
CA ALA A 250 -11.05 -2.42 -17.21
C ALA A 250 -12.54 -2.74 -17.35
N GLY A 251 -13.42 -1.76 -17.09
CA GLY A 251 -14.86 -1.99 -17.03
C GLY A 251 -15.20 -3.06 -15.99
N CYS A 252 -16.18 -3.89 -16.31
CA CYS A 252 -16.64 -4.96 -15.43
C CYS A 252 -15.59 -6.05 -15.16
N ASN A 253 -14.55 -6.16 -15.99
CA ASN A 253 -13.46 -7.11 -15.71
C ASN A 253 -12.75 -6.82 -14.38
N LEU A 254 -12.71 -5.56 -13.94
CA LEU A 254 -12.16 -5.18 -12.64
C LEU A 254 -12.82 -5.94 -11.48
N GLY A 255 -14.09 -6.29 -11.61
CA GLY A 255 -14.86 -7.06 -10.61
C GLY A 255 -14.49 -8.55 -10.51
N LYS A 256 -13.60 -9.06 -11.36
CA LYS A 256 -13.04 -10.41 -11.21
C LYS A 256 -12.12 -10.53 -10.01
N VAL A 257 -11.57 -9.42 -9.53
CA VAL A 257 -10.78 -9.37 -8.30
C VAL A 257 -11.70 -8.96 -7.16
N PRO A 258 -11.77 -9.72 -6.06
CA PRO A 258 -12.40 -9.29 -4.83
C PRO A 258 -11.79 -7.97 -4.33
N ILE A 259 -12.62 -6.94 -4.13
CA ILE A 259 -12.18 -5.61 -3.72
C ILE A 259 -13.02 -5.14 -2.54
N TRP A 260 -12.36 -4.72 -1.46
CA TRP A 260 -13.01 -4.00 -0.39
C TRP A 260 -12.43 -2.60 -0.28
N ALA A 261 -13.20 -1.61 -0.71
CA ALA A 261 -12.82 -0.21 -0.65
C ALA A 261 -13.30 0.46 0.64
N PHE A 262 -12.51 1.38 1.16
CA PHE A 262 -12.81 2.16 2.35
C PHE A 262 -12.58 3.64 2.09
N HIS A 263 -13.43 4.52 2.66
CA HIS A 263 -13.24 5.96 2.52
C HIS A 263 -13.88 6.75 3.67
N GLY A 264 -13.25 7.84 4.08
CA GLY A 264 -13.86 8.82 4.97
C GLY A 264 -14.79 9.76 4.19
N GLU A 265 -16.03 9.94 4.64
CA GLU A 265 -17.01 10.76 3.91
C GLU A 265 -16.68 12.25 3.88
N ALA A 266 -15.86 12.73 4.84
CA ALA A 266 -15.41 14.11 4.93
C ALA A 266 -13.97 14.29 4.45
N ASP A 267 -13.46 13.40 3.58
CA ASP A 267 -12.10 13.48 3.06
C ASP A 267 -11.90 14.70 2.16
N PRO A 268 -11.03 15.69 2.56
CA PRO A 268 -10.78 16.87 1.77
C PRO A 268 -9.61 16.70 0.77
N THR A 269 -8.92 15.55 0.79
CA THR A 269 -7.68 15.31 0.04
C THR A 269 -7.94 14.46 -1.20
N VAL A 270 -8.62 13.34 -1.03
CA VAL A 270 -9.09 12.49 -2.12
C VAL A 270 -10.61 12.43 -2.08
N ASP A 271 -11.26 12.82 -3.16
CA ASP A 271 -12.71 12.85 -3.27
C ASP A 271 -13.31 11.45 -2.94
N PRO A 272 -14.16 11.32 -1.91
CA PRO A 272 -14.80 10.05 -1.57
C PRO A 272 -15.53 9.38 -2.74
N LYS A 273 -16.00 10.16 -3.71
CA LYS A 273 -16.59 9.64 -4.95
C LYS A 273 -15.63 8.74 -5.72
N GLY A 274 -14.31 8.91 -5.55
CA GLY A 274 -13.33 8.02 -6.16
C GLY A 274 -13.55 6.55 -5.84
N SER A 275 -13.81 6.24 -4.56
CA SER A 275 -14.15 4.88 -4.12
C SER A 275 -15.62 4.55 -4.34
N ILE A 276 -16.53 5.50 -4.02
CA ILE A 276 -17.98 5.28 -4.06
C ILE A 276 -18.43 4.97 -5.49
N ASP A 277 -18.07 5.80 -6.46
CA ASP A 277 -18.51 5.65 -7.85
C ASP A 277 -17.90 4.40 -8.50
N ALA A 278 -16.63 4.09 -8.19
CA ALA A 278 -15.97 2.89 -8.71
C ALA A 278 -16.66 1.62 -8.24
N VAL A 279 -16.95 1.50 -6.93
CA VAL A 279 -17.64 0.35 -6.36
C VAL A 279 -19.08 0.27 -6.85
N ALA A 280 -19.81 1.40 -6.87
CA ALA A 280 -21.19 1.42 -7.37
C ALA A 280 -21.25 0.98 -8.84
N SER A 281 -20.28 1.43 -9.68
CA SER A 281 -20.20 1.01 -11.07
C SER A 281 -19.93 -0.50 -11.20
N LEU A 282 -19.03 -1.05 -10.39
CA LEU A 282 -18.76 -2.48 -10.37
C LEU A 282 -20.00 -3.29 -9.94
N GLN A 283 -20.75 -2.82 -8.97
CA GLN A 283 -21.97 -3.50 -8.49
C GLN A 283 -23.12 -3.51 -9.51
N THR A 284 -23.05 -2.69 -10.55
CA THR A 284 -23.99 -2.74 -11.69
C THR A 284 -23.60 -3.72 -12.77
N CYS A 285 -22.42 -4.31 -12.70
CA CYS A 285 -21.91 -5.25 -13.69
C CYS A 285 -22.67 -6.58 -13.62
N THR A 286 -22.95 -7.15 -14.79
CA THR A 286 -23.61 -8.45 -14.96
C THR A 286 -22.86 -9.40 -15.88
N SER A 287 -21.79 -8.93 -16.51
CA SER A 287 -20.94 -9.73 -17.40
C SER A 287 -19.52 -9.17 -17.50
N PRO A 288 -18.56 -9.72 -16.72
CA PRO A 288 -18.76 -10.68 -15.63
C PRO A 288 -19.46 -10.06 -14.43
N ASP A 289 -20.18 -10.87 -13.66
CA ASP A 289 -20.64 -10.48 -12.33
C ASP A 289 -19.43 -10.29 -11.42
N PRO A 290 -19.40 -9.26 -10.57
CA PRO A 290 -18.31 -9.08 -9.61
C PRO A 290 -18.30 -10.21 -8.57
N VAL A 291 -17.09 -10.70 -8.25
CA VAL A 291 -16.92 -11.84 -7.34
C VAL A 291 -17.27 -11.45 -5.90
N ASP A 292 -16.62 -10.41 -5.37
CA ASP A 292 -16.90 -9.83 -4.04
C ASP A 292 -16.41 -8.38 -4.03
N VAL A 293 -17.31 -7.43 -4.21
CA VAL A 293 -16.99 -6.00 -4.24
C VAL A 293 -17.76 -5.28 -3.15
N LYS A 294 -17.03 -4.70 -2.20
CA LYS A 294 -17.55 -4.03 -1.01
C LYS A 294 -17.07 -2.60 -0.88
N LEU A 295 -17.90 -1.77 -0.26
CA LEU A 295 -17.55 -0.42 0.18
C LEU A 295 -17.93 -0.26 1.66
N THR A 296 -17.00 0.32 2.41
CA THR A 296 -17.27 0.85 3.75
C THR A 296 -16.91 2.32 3.76
N THR A 297 -17.86 3.19 4.12
CA THR A 297 -17.60 4.60 4.36
C THR A 297 -17.65 4.93 5.84
N TYR A 298 -16.91 5.94 6.24
CA TYR A 298 -16.86 6.40 7.63
C TYR A 298 -17.44 7.82 7.72
N PRO A 299 -18.66 7.98 8.27
CA PRO A 299 -19.28 9.30 8.41
C PRO A 299 -18.43 10.26 9.23
N GLY A 300 -18.21 11.48 8.70
CA GLY A 300 -17.46 12.53 9.37
C GLY A 300 -15.95 12.31 9.48
N VAL A 301 -15.42 11.19 8.97
CA VAL A 301 -13.98 10.91 8.94
C VAL A 301 -13.36 11.58 7.72
N GLY A 302 -12.21 12.25 7.92
CA GLY A 302 -11.43 12.88 6.87
C GLY A 302 -10.54 11.87 6.12
N HIS A 303 -9.37 12.34 5.65
CA HIS A 303 -8.48 11.53 4.84
C HIS A 303 -7.91 10.32 5.58
N ASP A 304 -7.58 10.43 6.87
CA ASP A 304 -7.11 9.28 7.68
C ASP A 304 -8.26 8.33 8.03
N SER A 305 -8.77 7.63 7.05
CA SER A 305 -9.67 6.49 7.25
C SER A 305 -8.91 5.17 7.45
N TRP A 306 -7.61 5.15 7.16
CA TRP A 306 -6.79 3.94 7.27
C TRP A 306 -6.49 3.53 8.71
N THR A 307 -6.38 4.48 9.64
CA THR A 307 -6.15 4.14 11.06
C THR A 307 -7.28 3.26 11.60
N MET A 308 -8.53 3.57 11.27
CA MET A 308 -9.68 2.77 11.66
C MET A 308 -9.77 1.45 10.89
N THR A 309 -9.40 1.45 9.61
CA THR A 309 -9.53 0.28 8.75
C THR A 309 -8.50 -0.79 9.09
N TYR A 310 -7.25 -0.41 9.37
CA TYR A 310 -6.21 -1.37 9.76
C TYR A 310 -6.26 -1.78 11.22
N ASP A 311 -7.15 -1.20 12.04
CA ASP A 311 -7.28 -1.53 13.46
C ASP A 311 -7.75 -2.98 13.63
N LEU A 312 -6.92 -3.78 14.28
CA LEU A 312 -7.18 -5.19 14.57
C LEU A 312 -8.32 -5.40 15.60
N SER A 313 -8.70 -4.37 16.33
CA SER A 313 -9.76 -4.44 17.33
C SER A 313 -11.17 -4.21 16.75
N ASN A 314 -11.27 -3.85 15.47
CA ASN A 314 -12.54 -3.59 14.81
C ASN A 314 -13.16 -4.90 14.25
N PRO A 315 -14.11 -5.53 14.96
CA PRO A 315 -14.67 -6.81 14.54
C PRO A 315 -15.62 -6.69 13.33
N GLN A 316 -16.07 -5.48 13.03
CA GLN A 316 -16.99 -5.24 11.89
C GLN A 316 -16.24 -5.16 10.56
N ASN A 317 -14.96 -4.81 10.61
CA ASN A 317 -14.10 -4.63 9.45
C ASN A 317 -12.81 -5.45 9.59
N ASP A 318 -12.92 -6.75 9.88
CA ASP A 318 -11.74 -7.63 9.87
C ASP A 318 -11.30 -7.87 8.41
N ILE A 319 -10.59 -6.86 7.89
CA ILE A 319 -10.04 -6.89 6.53
C ILE A 319 -9.09 -8.06 6.31
N TYR A 320 -8.41 -8.50 7.36
CA TYR A 320 -7.44 -9.58 7.26
C TYR A 320 -8.12 -10.95 7.18
N ALA A 321 -9.19 -11.18 7.94
CA ALA A 321 -10.01 -12.37 7.79
C ALA A 321 -10.70 -12.39 6.42
N TRP A 322 -11.18 -11.24 5.96
CA TRP A 322 -11.76 -11.12 4.63
C TRP A 322 -10.73 -11.43 3.53
N LEU A 323 -9.54 -10.86 3.57
CA LEU A 323 -8.45 -11.21 2.63
C LEU A 323 -8.18 -12.71 2.65
N ALA A 324 -8.03 -13.30 3.85
CA ALA A 324 -7.73 -14.72 4.02
C ALA A 324 -8.83 -15.66 3.46
N SER A 325 -10.05 -15.17 3.31
CA SER A 325 -11.16 -15.96 2.74
C SER A 325 -11.12 -16.08 1.21
N HIS A 326 -10.22 -15.32 0.55
CA HIS A 326 -10.08 -15.31 -0.90
C HIS A 326 -8.79 -16.01 -1.36
N HIS A 327 -8.91 -16.76 -2.43
CA HIS A 327 -7.80 -17.43 -3.11
C HIS A 327 -8.12 -17.59 -4.60
N LYS A 328 -7.09 -17.71 -5.40
CA LYS A 328 -7.20 -18.00 -6.85
C LYS A 328 -7.27 -19.48 -7.12
#